data_d3a92aab281b4be67495d3397643ab87
#
_entry.id   d3a92aab281b4be67495d3397643ab87
#
_cell.length_a   1.000
_cell.length_b   1.000
_cell.length_c   1.000
_cell.angle_alpha   90.00
_cell.angle_beta   90.00
_cell.angle_gamma   90.00
#
_symmetry.space_group_name_H-M   'P 1'
#
loop_
_entity.id
_entity.type
_entity.pdbx_description
1 polymer ?
#
loop_
_entity_poly.entity_id
_entity_poly.type
_entity_poly.pdbx_seq_one_letter_code
_entity_poly.pdbx_strand_id
1 'polypeptide(L)'
;MKHEVGNSFNINHINLAELQRKTGIPRGKLRGLQKNNFQVKAHGNKGRKAPVVILNGYTGMLDNLLKSNVTNSSTCLERLQEAGFKGSLSTIKAYIKDHKDLVPPKRQVVASQGSRGVRYTNGPGESYQMDWGFIAIDNGDGTQSRIACFAMICHHRGSVFIEFFPNARQENLFIGMIHAFTELGIPEYVLTDNMKSVVLHRDEFGHPVWHPDYQAFMKAVGFNTKLCKPRHPFTKGAVERLIRFVKNNFLAGRIYNNITNLNYEARRWCSRHNSEYHKATDCIPIKVHTEKCFSVARPLEITQDLRFYLCPERSISFDGFVNYEGRRFGVPFSYGQRVCRVMREDFTLYIYSKDLSKELAQHNVTWSRLDSYCDNQFSPNEPEEYPTATISTSIRRISSTEYDHRFGHFNFDKEVND
;
A
#
# COMPACT_ATOMS: atom_id res chain seq x y z
N MET A 1 -29.63 0.40 59.34
CA MET A 1 -31.07 0.18 59.67
C MET A 1 -31.36 -1.21 60.26
N LYS A 2 -31.06 -2.34 59.68
CA LYS A 2 -31.26 -3.63 60.35
C LYS A 2 -30.50 -3.76 61.68
N HIS A 3 -29.32 -3.17 61.77
CA HIS A 3 -28.46 -3.14 62.95
C HIS A 3 -28.99 -2.20 64.07
N GLU A 4 -29.83 -1.19 63.73
CA GLU A 4 -30.34 -0.19 64.68
C GLU A 4 -31.70 -0.55 65.25
N VAL A 5 -32.48 -1.42 64.59
CA VAL A 5 -33.89 -1.70 64.96
C VAL A 5 -34.09 -3.16 65.39
N GLY A 6 -33.09 -4.01 65.32
CA GLY A 6 -33.13 -5.43 65.76
C GLY A 6 -34.14 -6.30 64.97
N ASN A 7 -34.64 -7.37 65.64
CA ASN A 7 -35.52 -8.38 65.06
C ASN A 7 -36.92 -7.93 64.66
N SER A 8 -37.32 -6.66 65.01
CA SER A 8 -38.64 -6.05 64.69
C SER A 8 -38.63 -5.24 63.40
N PHE A 9 -37.57 -5.31 62.59
CA PHE A 9 -37.46 -4.53 61.37
C PHE A 9 -38.43 -5.01 60.27
N ASN A 10 -39.47 -4.15 60.02
CA ASN A 10 -40.42 -4.41 58.92
C ASN A 10 -40.15 -3.48 57.74
N ILE A 11 -39.83 -4.08 56.63
CA ILE A 11 -39.48 -3.42 55.34
C ILE A 11 -40.61 -2.47 54.87
N ASN A 12 -41.88 -2.79 55.18
CA ASN A 12 -43.04 -2.00 54.74
C ASN A 12 -43.20 -0.71 55.50
N HIS A 13 -42.60 -0.59 56.67
CA HIS A 13 -42.70 0.61 57.55
C HIS A 13 -41.51 1.58 57.36
N ILE A 14 -40.70 1.40 56.39
CA ILE A 14 -39.55 2.28 56.13
C ILE A 14 -40.03 3.66 55.64
N ASN A 15 -39.62 4.72 56.34
CA ASN A 15 -39.84 6.07 55.85
C ASN A 15 -38.91 6.41 54.69
N LEU A 16 -39.45 6.37 53.46
CA LEU A 16 -38.69 6.63 52.24
C LEU A 16 -38.17 8.06 52.13
N ALA A 17 -38.78 9.02 52.81
CA ALA A 17 -38.32 10.41 52.84
C ALA A 17 -37.05 10.57 53.70
N GLU A 18 -36.97 9.85 54.77
CA GLU A 18 -35.79 9.82 55.64
C GLU A 18 -34.65 9.03 54.96
N LEU A 19 -34.99 7.92 54.32
CA LEU A 19 -34.04 7.12 53.58
C LEU A 19 -33.45 7.90 52.40
N GLN A 20 -34.24 8.73 51.71
CA GLN A 20 -33.74 9.64 50.68
C GLN A 20 -32.76 10.66 51.26
N ARG A 21 -33.08 11.26 52.40
CA ARG A 21 -32.17 12.23 53.05
C ARG A 21 -30.86 11.61 53.48
N LYS A 22 -30.88 10.37 53.98
CA LYS A 22 -29.68 9.63 54.43
C LYS A 22 -28.84 9.09 53.28
N THR A 23 -29.45 8.71 52.15
CA THR A 23 -28.76 7.99 51.06
C THR A 23 -28.58 8.81 49.78
N GLY A 24 -29.27 9.95 49.63
CA GLY A 24 -29.31 10.71 48.37
C GLY A 24 -30.09 10.06 47.24
N ILE A 25 -30.64 8.85 47.41
CA ILE A 25 -31.34 8.11 46.35
C ILE A 25 -32.76 8.68 46.17
N PRO A 26 -33.18 9.03 44.94
CA PRO A 26 -34.53 9.57 44.71
C PRO A 26 -35.64 8.62 45.16
N ARG A 27 -36.75 9.19 45.74
CA ARG A 27 -37.89 8.42 46.27
C ARG A 27 -38.50 7.43 45.29
N GLY A 28 -38.56 7.78 43.96
CA GLY A 28 -39.07 6.87 42.95
C GLY A 28 -38.26 5.58 42.85
N LYS A 29 -36.94 5.69 42.97
CA LYS A 29 -36.03 4.56 42.97
C LYS A 29 -36.14 3.74 44.25
N LEU A 30 -36.30 4.40 45.39
CA LEU A 30 -36.53 3.74 46.70
C LEU A 30 -37.85 2.98 46.74
N ARG A 31 -38.94 3.52 46.17
CA ARG A 31 -40.24 2.78 46.04
C ARG A 31 -40.10 1.53 45.20
N GLY A 32 -39.31 1.61 44.08
CA GLY A 32 -39.02 0.45 43.24
C GLY A 32 -38.23 -0.64 43.98
N LEU A 33 -37.26 -0.20 44.80
CA LEU A 33 -36.49 -1.10 45.66
C LEU A 33 -37.33 -1.70 46.76
N GLN A 34 -38.21 -0.91 47.43
CA GLN A 34 -39.13 -1.39 48.46
C GLN A 34 -40.07 -2.47 47.94
N LYS A 35 -40.68 -2.26 46.76
CA LYS A 35 -41.54 -3.26 46.11
C LYS A 35 -40.79 -4.57 45.82
N ASN A 36 -39.49 -4.53 45.74
CA ASN A 36 -38.61 -5.68 45.47
C ASN A 36 -37.83 -6.10 46.73
N ASN A 37 -38.39 -5.85 47.94
CA ASN A 37 -37.78 -6.13 49.24
C ASN A 37 -36.33 -5.64 49.38
N PHE A 38 -36.04 -4.47 48.80
CA PHE A 38 -34.68 -3.89 48.68
C PHE A 38 -33.63 -4.80 48.06
N GLN A 39 -34.07 -5.82 47.34
CA GLN A 39 -33.16 -6.62 46.50
C GLN A 39 -32.96 -5.93 45.16
N VAL A 40 -31.70 -5.73 44.82
CA VAL A 40 -31.32 -5.19 43.49
C VAL A 40 -31.42 -6.33 42.47
N LYS A 41 -32.45 -6.31 41.65
CA LYS A 41 -32.51 -7.23 40.51
C LYS A 41 -31.42 -6.89 39.55
N ALA A 42 -30.67 -7.87 39.09
CA ALA A 42 -29.76 -7.69 37.97
C ALA A 42 -30.53 -7.15 36.76
N HIS A 43 -29.98 -6.17 36.08
CA HIS A 43 -30.60 -5.61 34.86
C HIS A 43 -30.88 -6.76 33.89
N GLY A 44 -32.12 -6.86 33.38
CA GLY A 44 -32.54 -7.99 32.53
C GLY A 44 -31.67 -8.22 31.25
N ASN A 45 -30.88 -7.20 30.91
CA ASN A 45 -29.92 -7.30 29.79
C ASN A 45 -28.48 -7.56 30.28
N LYS A 46 -28.24 -7.76 31.59
CA LYS A 46 -26.88 -8.08 32.09
C LYS A 46 -26.47 -9.45 31.57
N GLY A 47 -25.42 -9.49 30.75
CA GLY A 47 -24.90 -10.71 30.12
C GLY A 47 -25.60 -11.09 28.80
N ARG A 48 -26.60 -10.35 28.36
CA ARG A 48 -27.19 -10.56 27.04
C ARG A 48 -26.25 -10.03 25.96
N LYS A 49 -25.53 -10.92 25.30
CA LYS A 49 -24.79 -10.58 24.07
C LYS A 49 -25.86 -10.42 22.97
N ALA A 50 -25.94 -9.25 22.35
CA ALA A 50 -26.70 -9.11 21.12
C ALA A 50 -26.12 -10.10 20.08
N PRO A 51 -26.93 -10.86 19.36
CA PRO A 51 -26.42 -11.68 18.29
C PRO A 51 -25.69 -10.74 17.31
N VAL A 52 -24.42 -11.02 17.02
CA VAL A 52 -23.59 -10.19 16.15
C VAL A 52 -23.98 -10.50 14.70
N VAL A 53 -25.22 -10.22 14.36
CA VAL A 53 -25.80 -10.52 13.04
C VAL A 53 -25.07 -9.75 11.93
N ILE A 54 -24.59 -8.54 12.24
CA ILE A 54 -23.95 -7.67 11.25
C ILE A 54 -22.59 -8.21 10.75
N LEU A 55 -21.92 -9.06 11.54
CA LEU A 55 -20.64 -9.69 11.17
C LEU A 55 -20.83 -11.05 10.48
N ASN A 56 -22.08 -11.54 10.34
CA ASN A 56 -22.33 -12.81 9.65
C ASN A 56 -21.83 -12.71 8.20
N GLY A 57 -21.05 -13.69 7.77
CA GLY A 57 -20.38 -13.71 6.46
C GLY A 57 -19.00 -13.01 6.43
N TYR A 58 -18.65 -12.24 7.45
CA TYR A 58 -17.36 -11.51 7.51
C TYR A 58 -16.41 -12.01 8.62
N THR A 59 -16.89 -12.89 9.51
CA THR A 59 -16.10 -13.40 10.64
C THR A 59 -14.85 -14.15 10.17
N GLY A 60 -14.96 -15.01 9.16
CA GLY A 60 -13.83 -15.77 8.62
C GLY A 60 -12.73 -14.84 8.05
N MET A 61 -13.12 -13.76 7.37
CA MET A 61 -12.17 -12.77 6.88
C MET A 61 -11.48 -12.04 8.04
N LEU A 62 -12.23 -11.67 9.07
CA LEU A 62 -11.69 -10.98 10.24
C LEU A 62 -10.75 -11.90 11.04
N ASP A 63 -11.10 -13.18 11.19
CA ASP A 63 -10.25 -14.19 11.83
C ASP A 63 -8.92 -14.38 11.08
N ASN A 64 -8.96 -14.43 9.75
CA ASN A 64 -7.77 -14.53 8.92
C ASN A 64 -6.87 -13.29 9.08
N LEU A 65 -7.46 -12.09 9.14
CA LEU A 65 -6.71 -10.87 9.44
C LEU A 65 -6.02 -10.93 10.81
N LEU A 66 -6.71 -11.39 11.84
CA LEU A 66 -6.15 -11.53 13.19
C LEU A 66 -5.02 -12.58 13.22
N LYS A 67 -5.22 -13.75 12.61
CA LYS A 67 -4.17 -14.80 12.47
C LYS A 67 -2.94 -14.28 11.73
N SER A 68 -3.12 -13.37 10.76
CA SER A 68 -2.04 -12.68 10.05
C SER A 68 -1.46 -11.49 10.82
N ASN A 69 -1.76 -11.37 12.13
CA ASN A 69 -1.32 -10.28 13.02
C ASN A 69 -1.79 -8.87 12.61
N VAL A 70 -2.86 -8.76 11.82
CA VAL A 70 -3.51 -7.49 11.50
C VAL A 70 -4.51 -7.15 12.61
N THR A 71 -4.05 -6.42 13.63
CA THR A 71 -4.84 -6.11 14.83
C THR A 71 -5.36 -4.67 14.88
N ASN A 72 -5.00 -3.84 13.91
CA ASN A 72 -5.50 -2.48 13.80
C ASN A 72 -6.99 -2.48 13.38
N SER A 73 -7.87 -2.10 14.28
CA SER A 73 -9.31 -2.13 14.05
C SER A 73 -9.77 -1.26 12.88
N SER A 74 -9.09 -0.15 12.60
CA SER A 74 -9.39 0.70 11.44
C SER A 74 -9.01 0.01 10.15
N THR A 75 -7.85 -0.64 10.09
CA THR A 75 -7.41 -1.43 8.93
C THR A 75 -8.34 -2.63 8.72
N CYS A 76 -8.73 -3.33 9.79
CA CYS A 76 -9.70 -4.44 9.68
C CYS A 76 -11.04 -3.95 9.14
N LEU A 77 -11.56 -2.82 9.64
CA LEU A 77 -12.80 -2.24 9.13
C LEU A 77 -12.69 -1.90 7.63
N GLU A 78 -11.60 -1.28 7.22
CA GLU A 78 -11.37 -0.91 5.82
C GLU A 78 -11.38 -2.14 4.90
N ARG A 79 -10.69 -3.23 5.28
CA ARG A 79 -10.68 -4.48 4.51
C ARG A 79 -12.08 -5.10 4.41
N LEU A 80 -12.83 -5.09 5.51
CA LEU A 80 -14.20 -5.59 5.48
C LEU A 80 -15.14 -4.70 4.66
N GLN A 81 -14.95 -3.38 4.69
CA GLN A 81 -15.73 -2.44 3.86
C GLN A 81 -15.45 -2.62 2.37
N GLU A 82 -14.21 -2.89 1.98
CA GLU A 82 -13.85 -3.28 0.61
C GLU A 82 -14.60 -4.55 0.15
N ALA A 83 -14.89 -5.46 1.08
CA ALA A 83 -15.70 -6.66 0.87
C ALA A 83 -17.24 -6.43 1.03
N GLY A 84 -17.67 -5.18 1.24
CA GLY A 84 -19.10 -4.82 1.34
C GLY A 84 -19.67 -4.73 2.77
N PHE A 85 -18.83 -4.81 3.82
CA PHE A 85 -19.27 -4.67 5.20
C PHE A 85 -19.75 -3.24 5.49
N LYS A 86 -20.95 -3.10 6.08
CA LYS A 86 -21.57 -1.79 6.41
C LYS A 86 -21.61 -1.49 7.91
N GLY A 87 -20.92 -2.28 8.73
CA GLY A 87 -20.90 -2.10 10.17
C GLY A 87 -19.91 -1.03 10.66
N SER A 88 -19.91 -0.81 11.96
CA SER A 88 -19.13 0.25 12.60
C SER A 88 -17.77 -0.23 13.13
N LEU A 89 -16.87 0.73 13.37
CA LEU A 89 -15.57 0.48 14.01
C LEU A 89 -15.71 -0.12 15.41
N SER A 90 -16.75 0.24 16.15
CA SER A 90 -17.00 -0.30 17.50
C SER A 90 -17.29 -1.81 17.47
N THR A 91 -18.01 -2.28 16.44
CA THR A 91 -18.27 -3.71 16.22
C THR A 91 -16.98 -4.49 16.01
N ILE A 92 -16.08 -3.96 15.17
CA ILE A 92 -14.77 -4.57 14.92
C ILE A 92 -13.90 -4.57 16.18
N LYS A 93 -13.86 -3.45 16.92
CA LYS A 93 -13.11 -3.38 18.19
C LYS A 93 -13.61 -4.39 19.21
N ALA A 94 -14.91 -4.56 19.32
CA ALA A 94 -15.50 -5.55 20.22
C ALA A 94 -15.09 -6.96 19.82
N TYR A 95 -15.19 -7.29 18.53
CA TYR A 95 -14.78 -8.60 18.02
C TYR A 95 -13.30 -8.90 18.26
N ILE A 96 -12.39 -7.97 17.93
CA ILE A 96 -10.95 -8.11 18.16
C ILE A 96 -10.64 -8.32 19.66
N LYS A 97 -11.37 -7.62 20.53
CA LYS A 97 -11.22 -7.76 21.99
C LYS A 97 -11.56 -9.18 22.46
N ASP A 98 -12.63 -9.75 21.91
CA ASP A 98 -13.14 -11.07 22.32
C ASP A 98 -12.34 -12.23 21.69
N HIS A 99 -11.59 -11.98 20.60
CA HIS A 99 -10.83 -12.98 19.85
C HIS A 99 -9.32 -12.71 19.83
N LYS A 100 -8.77 -12.28 20.96
CA LYS A 100 -7.32 -12.02 21.11
C LYS A 100 -6.47 -13.28 21.01
N ASP A 101 -7.03 -14.44 21.28
CA ASP A 101 -6.46 -15.75 21.17
C ASP A 101 -6.05 -16.11 19.73
N LEU A 102 -6.71 -15.51 18.72
CA LEU A 102 -6.34 -15.68 17.32
C LEU A 102 -5.08 -14.93 16.91
N VAL A 103 -4.64 -13.95 17.73
CA VAL A 103 -3.50 -13.11 17.39
C VAL A 103 -2.20 -13.81 17.81
N PRO A 104 -1.23 -14.01 16.87
CA PRO A 104 0.06 -14.58 17.20
C PRO A 104 0.79 -13.77 18.28
N PRO A 105 1.57 -14.41 19.18
CA PRO A 105 2.32 -13.70 20.19
C PRO A 105 3.31 -12.73 19.57
N LYS A 106 3.37 -11.51 20.09
CA LYS A 106 4.31 -10.48 19.63
C LYS A 106 5.74 -10.93 19.96
N ARG A 107 6.64 -10.82 18.96
CA ARG A 107 8.08 -10.90 19.23
C ARG A 107 8.46 -9.84 20.25
N GLN A 108 9.14 -10.24 21.30
CA GLN A 108 9.73 -9.29 22.25
C GLN A 108 10.80 -8.48 21.51
N VAL A 109 10.51 -7.20 21.29
CA VAL A 109 11.50 -6.25 20.76
C VAL A 109 12.19 -5.63 21.96
N VAL A 110 13.44 -5.99 22.18
CA VAL A 110 14.30 -5.31 23.16
C VAL A 110 14.48 -3.87 22.64
N ALA A 111 13.96 -2.90 23.40
CA ALA A 111 14.15 -1.51 23.07
C ALA A 111 15.66 -1.19 23.14
N SER A 112 16.24 -0.77 22.01
CA SER A 112 17.61 -0.24 22.02
C SER A 112 17.63 1.05 22.84
N GLN A 113 18.52 1.14 23.82
CA GLN A 113 18.81 2.41 24.51
C GLN A 113 19.53 3.31 23.51
N GLY A 114 18.76 4.11 22.76
CA GLY A 114 19.32 5.10 21.84
C GLY A 114 19.76 6.36 22.57
N SER A 115 20.79 7.02 22.06
CA SER A 115 21.18 8.36 22.49
C SER A 115 20.02 9.34 22.26
N ARG A 116 19.78 10.23 23.22
CA ARG A 116 18.78 11.30 23.11
C ARG A 116 19.25 12.31 22.07
N GLY A 117 18.62 12.35 20.90
CA GLY A 117 18.91 13.30 19.82
C GLY A 117 17.87 14.43 19.77
N VAL A 118 18.30 15.61 19.33
CA VAL A 118 17.38 16.71 19.03
C VAL A 118 16.62 16.35 17.74
N ARG A 119 15.30 16.52 17.73
CA ARG A 119 14.51 16.35 16.52
C ARG A 119 14.87 17.43 15.51
N TYR A 120 15.23 16.98 14.34
CA TYR A 120 15.49 17.87 13.21
C TYR A 120 14.15 18.41 12.71
N THR A 121 14.01 19.73 12.63
CA THR A 121 12.84 20.43 12.11
C THR A 121 13.23 21.19 10.85
N ASN A 122 12.44 21.06 9.79
CA ASN A 122 12.64 21.76 8.54
C ASN A 122 11.50 22.76 8.31
N GLY A 123 11.81 23.80 7.57
CA GLY A 123 10.85 24.75 7.06
C GLY A 123 9.84 24.11 6.07
N PRO A 124 8.75 24.82 5.78
CA PRO A 124 7.78 24.38 4.76
C PRO A 124 8.45 24.24 3.40
N GLY A 125 8.24 23.14 2.70
CA GLY A 125 8.77 22.92 1.34
C GLY A 125 10.29 22.79 1.21
N GLU A 126 11.04 22.96 2.30
CA GLU A 126 12.49 22.93 2.30
C GLU A 126 13.03 21.54 1.95
N SER A 127 12.51 20.48 2.59
CA SER A 127 13.04 19.14 2.38
C SER A 127 11.99 18.04 2.33
N TYR A 128 12.25 17.06 1.47
CA TYR A 128 11.55 15.78 1.44
C TYR A 128 12.52 14.65 1.75
N GLN A 129 12.02 13.61 2.40
CA GLN A 129 12.78 12.37 2.60
C GLN A 129 12.25 11.31 1.63
N MET A 130 13.14 10.59 0.98
CA MET A 130 12.80 9.45 0.14
C MET A 130 13.54 8.18 0.53
N ASP A 131 12.90 7.05 0.31
CA ASP A 131 13.48 5.73 0.51
C ASP A 131 12.75 4.63 -0.28
N TRP A 132 13.42 3.49 -0.41
CA TRP A 132 12.84 2.26 -0.92
C TRP A 132 12.46 1.32 0.21
N GLY A 133 11.20 0.84 0.18
CA GLY A 133 10.75 -0.27 0.99
C GLY A 133 10.63 -1.53 0.15
N PHE A 134 11.21 -2.66 0.57
CA PHE A 134 11.00 -3.93 -0.11
C PHE A 134 9.92 -4.75 0.60
N ILE A 135 9.06 -5.35 -0.20
CA ILE A 135 7.86 -6.03 0.26
C ILE A 135 7.79 -7.39 -0.43
N ALA A 136 7.68 -8.44 0.37
CA ALA A 136 7.34 -9.76 -0.13
C ALA A 136 5.82 -9.84 -0.30
N ILE A 137 5.37 -10.31 -1.43
CA ILE A 137 3.97 -10.49 -1.78
C ILE A 137 3.75 -11.96 -2.09
N ASP A 138 2.70 -12.51 -1.51
CA ASP A 138 2.22 -13.84 -1.82
C ASP A 138 1.42 -13.79 -3.12
N ASN A 139 1.79 -14.59 -4.09
CA ASN A 139 1.14 -14.66 -5.40
C ASN A 139 -0.12 -15.54 -5.41
N GLY A 140 -0.44 -16.18 -4.28
CA GLY A 140 -1.58 -17.09 -4.18
C GLY A 140 -1.32 -18.52 -4.68
N ASP A 141 -0.20 -18.75 -5.37
CA ASP A 141 0.26 -20.06 -5.85
C ASP A 141 1.34 -20.70 -4.94
N GLY A 142 1.53 -20.12 -3.74
CA GLY A 142 2.58 -20.52 -2.79
C GLY A 142 3.96 -19.93 -3.10
N THR A 143 4.10 -19.16 -4.19
CA THR A 143 5.32 -18.41 -4.49
C THR A 143 5.26 -17.00 -3.93
N GLN A 144 6.42 -16.40 -3.67
CA GLN A 144 6.53 -15.02 -3.23
C GLN A 144 7.27 -14.17 -4.26
N SER A 145 6.67 -13.05 -4.63
CA SER A 145 7.33 -11.99 -5.39
C SER A 145 7.84 -10.90 -4.47
N ARG A 146 8.93 -10.24 -4.86
CA ARG A 146 9.45 -9.08 -4.15
C ARG A 146 9.28 -7.84 -5.02
N ILE A 147 8.50 -6.88 -4.52
CA ILE A 147 8.33 -5.58 -5.16
C ILE A 147 8.99 -4.47 -4.35
N ALA A 148 9.27 -3.37 -5.00
CA ALA A 148 9.83 -2.18 -4.40
C ALA A 148 8.75 -1.10 -4.22
N CYS A 149 8.66 -0.53 -3.03
CA CYS A 149 7.82 0.62 -2.71
C CYS A 149 8.71 1.86 -2.67
N PHE A 150 8.55 2.77 -3.60
CA PHE A 150 9.09 4.12 -3.51
C PHE A 150 8.24 4.90 -2.51
N ALA A 151 8.88 5.56 -1.57
CA ALA A 151 8.21 6.38 -0.56
C ALA A 151 8.87 7.75 -0.46
N MET A 152 8.06 8.81 -0.50
CA MET A 152 8.49 10.18 -0.27
C MET A 152 7.59 10.85 0.75
N ILE A 153 8.17 11.64 1.64
CA ILE A 153 7.45 12.39 2.67
C ILE A 153 7.99 13.81 2.79
N CYS A 154 7.09 14.79 2.77
CA CYS A 154 7.41 16.16 3.14
C CYS A 154 7.77 16.22 4.63
N HIS A 155 8.96 16.70 4.95
CA HIS A 155 9.47 16.65 6.31
C HIS A 155 8.77 17.64 7.25
N HIS A 156 8.19 18.70 6.72
CA HIS A 156 7.53 19.74 7.53
C HIS A 156 6.28 19.22 8.25
N ARG A 157 5.29 18.71 7.52
CA ARG A 157 3.99 18.28 8.09
C ARG A 157 3.50 16.93 7.61
N GLY A 158 4.35 16.18 6.90
CA GLY A 158 4.13 14.77 6.64
C GLY A 158 3.16 14.44 5.49
N SER A 159 3.00 15.34 4.49
CA SER A 159 2.37 14.93 3.24
C SER A 159 3.18 13.81 2.59
N VAL A 160 2.51 12.74 2.17
CA VAL A 160 3.16 11.50 1.73
C VAL A 160 2.82 11.19 0.28
N PHE A 161 3.77 10.52 -0.38
CA PHE A 161 3.60 9.88 -1.67
C PHE A 161 4.22 8.50 -1.62
N ILE A 162 3.51 7.48 -2.13
CA ILE A 162 4.04 6.14 -2.32
C ILE A 162 3.66 5.60 -3.70
N GLU A 163 4.56 4.84 -4.29
CA GLU A 163 4.34 4.14 -5.56
C GLU A 163 5.11 2.82 -5.56
N PHE A 164 4.57 1.79 -6.21
CA PHE A 164 5.15 0.46 -6.25
C PHE A 164 5.72 0.16 -7.64
N PHE A 165 6.88 -0.50 -7.63
CA PHE A 165 7.62 -0.86 -8.84
C PHE A 165 8.08 -2.31 -8.76
N PRO A 166 8.34 -2.97 -9.91
CA PRO A 166 8.89 -4.33 -9.91
C PRO A 166 10.25 -4.43 -9.22
N ASN A 167 11.02 -3.35 -9.24
CA ASN A 167 12.37 -3.27 -8.67
C ASN A 167 12.74 -1.82 -8.34
N ALA A 168 13.87 -1.64 -7.61
CA ALA A 168 14.41 -0.33 -7.24
C ALA A 168 15.53 0.13 -8.19
N ARG A 169 15.42 -0.14 -9.50
CA ARG A 169 16.39 0.36 -10.50
C ARG A 169 16.30 1.87 -10.65
N GLN A 170 17.35 2.47 -11.20
CA GLN A 170 17.45 3.92 -11.35
C GLN A 170 16.32 4.52 -12.22
N GLU A 171 15.88 3.82 -13.28
CA GLU A 171 14.73 4.25 -14.07
C GLU A 171 13.45 4.42 -13.24
N ASN A 172 13.17 3.46 -12.36
CA ASN A 172 12.00 3.51 -11.46
C ASN A 172 12.16 4.57 -10.37
N LEU A 173 13.40 4.86 -9.96
CA LEU A 173 13.68 5.97 -9.05
C LEU A 173 13.30 7.30 -9.70
N PHE A 174 13.70 7.55 -10.94
CA PHE A 174 13.39 8.78 -11.66
C PHE A 174 11.88 8.93 -11.87
N ILE A 175 11.21 7.88 -12.31
CA ILE A 175 9.75 7.87 -12.49
C ILE A 175 9.04 8.18 -11.15
N GLY A 176 9.37 7.48 -10.09
CA GLY A 176 8.77 7.70 -8.77
C GLY A 176 9.03 9.10 -8.22
N MET A 177 10.24 9.66 -8.46
CA MET A 177 10.54 11.04 -8.07
C MET A 177 9.76 12.06 -8.89
N ILE A 178 9.63 11.88 -10.21
CA ILE A 178 8.82 12.77 -11.06
C ILE A 178 7.37 12.75 -10.62
N HIS A 179 6.78 11.58 -10.42
CA HIS A 179 5.40 11.46 -9.95
C HIS A 179 5.21 12.10 -8.56
N ALA A 180 6.15 11.86 -7.64
CA ALA A 180 6.10 12.51 -6.33
C ALA A 180 6.20 14.03 -6.40
N PHE A 181 7.06 14.58 -7.27
CA PHE A 181 7.20 16.03 -7.45
C PHE A 181 5.99 16.64 -8.18
N THR A 182 5.31 15.89 -9.02
CA THR A 182 4.02 16.32 -9.62
C THR A 182 2.97 16.54 -8.53
N GLU A 183 2.91 15.64 -7.54
CA GLU A 183 1.94 15.71 -6.44
C GLU A 183 2.35 16.70 -5.33
N LEU A 184 3.63 16.72 -4.96
CA LEU A 184 4.13 17.44 -3.79
C LEU A 184 4.90 18.72 -4.13
N GLY A 185 5.22 18.98 -5.42
CA GLY A 185 6.16 20.01 -5.83
C GLY A 185 7.61 19.62 -5.61
N ILE A 186 8.53 20.42 -6.14
CA ILE A 186 9.98 20.22 -6.07
C ILE A 186 10.51 20.94 -4.83
N PRO A 187 11.08 20.23 -3.82
CA PRO A 187 11.67 20.85 -2.63
C PRO A 187 13.02 21.49 -2.95
N GLU A 188 13.56 22.27 -2.02
CA GLU A 188 14.95 22.75 -2.13
C GLU A 188 15.94 21.58 -2.15
N TYR A 189 15.72 20.55 -1.31
CA TYR A 189 16.52 19.33 -1.36
C TYR A 189 15.76 18.07 -0.96
N VAL A 190 16.23 16.95 -1.48
CA VAL A 190 15.78 15.61 -1.11
C VAL A 190 16.83 14.94 -0.23
N LEU A 191 16.41 14.42 0.92
CA LEU A 191 17.26 13.64 1.82
C LEU A 191 17.08 12.15 1.52
N THR A 192 18.17 11.45 1.22
CA THR A 192 18.18 10.02 0.96
C THR A 192 19.41 9.34 1.55
N ASP A 193 19.45 8.01 1.53
CA ASP A 193 20.64 7.26 1.91
C ASP A 193 21.64 7.14 0.73
N ASN A 194 22.75 6.44 1.00
CA ASN A 194 23.81 6.27 0.01
C ASN A 194 23.48 5.09 -0.95
N MET A 195 22.32 5.14 -1.62
CA MET A 195 21.96 4.11 -2.60
C MET A 195 22.78 4.27 -3.89
N LYS A 196 23.17 3.14 -4.52
CA LYS A 196 24.02 3.13 -5.72
C LYS A 196 23.39 3.83 -6.95
N SER A 197 22.06 3.91 -7.02
CA SER A 197 21.34 4.67 -8.04
C SER A 197 21.47 6.19 -7.89
N VAL A 198 21.96 6.67 -6.75
CA VAL A 198 22.11 8.08 -6.43
C VAL A 198 23.60 8.47 -6.35
N VAL A 199 24.39 7.70 -5.60
CA VAL A 199 25.80 7.98 -5.34
C VAL A 199 26.65 6.74 -5.59
N LEU A 200 27.76 6.91 -6.31
CA LEU A 200 28.70 5.82 -6.58
C LEU A 200 29.53 5.49 -5.34
N HIS A 201 30.17 6.49 -4.76
CA HIS A 201 31.00 6.39 -3.56
C HIS A 201 31.18 7.78 -2.94
N ARG A 202 31.95 7.85 -1.88
CA ARG A 202 32.45 9.10 -1.34
C ARG A 202 33.94 9.23 -1.65
N ASP A 203 34.39 10.44 -1.99
CA ASP A 203 35.81 10.74 -2.19
C ASP A 203 36.59 10.70 -0.85
N GLU A 204 37.87 10.90 -0.93
CA GLU A 204 38.81 10.97 0.23
C GLU A 204 38.46 12.05 1.25
N PHE A 205 37.73 13.09 0.82
CA PHE A 205 37.25 14.19 1.68
C PHE A 205 35.84 13.92 2.24
N GLY A 206 35.24 12.78 1.87
CA GLY A 206 33.87 12.41 2.28
C GLY A 206 32.75 13.06 1.47
N HIS A 207 33.07 13.78 0.37
CA HIS A 207 32.05 14.33 -0.54
C HIS A 207 31.46 13.24 -1.41
N PRO A 208 30.16 13.34 -1.78
CA PRO A 208 29.53 12.36 -2.64
C PRO A 208 30.01 12.48 -4.08
N VAL A 209 30.41 11.36 -4.68
CA VAL A 209 30.58 11.21 -6.12
C VAL A 209 29.26 10.68 -6.66
N TRP A 210 28.49 11.58 -7.27
CA TRP A 210 27.14 11.27 -7.77
C TRP A 210 27.16 10.31 -8.94
N HIS A 211 26.14 9.49 -9.06
CA HIS A 211 25.89 8.76 -10.29
C HIS A 211 25.62 9.77 -11.43
N PRO A 212 26.29 9.69 -12.59
CA PRO A 212 26.19 10.70 -13.65
C PRO A 212 24.74 10.98 -14.10
N ASP A 213 23.95 9.92 -14.29
CA ASP A 213 22.54 10.07 -14.71
C ASP A 213 21.68 10.71 -13.63
N TYR A 214 21.97 10.42 -12.33
CA TYR A 214 21.27 11.06 -11.23
C TYR A 214 21.65 12.55 -11.12
N GLN A 215 22.91 12.88 -11.34
CA GLN A 215 23.36 14.27 -11.38
C GLN A 215 22.73 15.05 -12.53
N ALA A 216 22.61 14.44 -13.71
CA ALA A 216 21.89 15.01 -14.84
C ALA A 216 20.40 15.20 -14.52
N PHE A 217 19.77 14.22 -13.89
CA PHE A 217 18.39 14.31 -13.44
C PHE A 217 18.16 15.42 -12.42
N MET A 218 19.01 15.53 -11.38
CA MET A 218 18.94 16.63 -10.40
C MET A 218 19.00 18.00 -11.09
N LYS A 219 19.86 18.14 -12.09
CA LYS A 219 20.02 19.39 -12.85
C LYS A 219 18.80 19.67 -13.73
N ALA A 220 18.27 18.65 -14.41
CA ALA A 220 17.09 18.78 -15.27
C ALA A 220 15.83 19.18 -14.48
N VAL A 221 15.61 18.59 -13.31
CA VAL A 221 14.49 18.92 -12.41
C VAL A 221 14.77 20.19 -11.61
N GLY A 222 16.03 20.46 -11.26
CA GLY A 222 16.44 21.63 -10.49
C GLY A 222 16.25 21.51 -8.98
N PHE A 223 16.64 20.39 -8.39
CA PHE A 223 16.67 20.21 -6.92
C PHE A 223 18.07 19.78 -6.45
N ASN A 224 18.30 19.84 -5.16
CA ASN A 224 19.51 19.35 -4.53
C ASN A 224 19.26 18.03 -3.79
N THR A 225 20.33 17.26 -3.55
CA THR A 225 20.26 16.05 -2.73
C THR A 225 21.22 16.15 -1.56
N LYS A 226 20.73 15.80 -0.39
CA LYS A 226 21.55 15.60 0.82
C LYS A 226 21.57 14.12 1.16
N LEU A 227 22.75 13.58 1.43
CA LEU A 227 22.89 12.19 1.85
C LEU A 227 22.87 12.09 3.36
N CYS A 228 22.19 11.08 3.87
CA CYS A 228 22.24 10.74 5.28
C CYS A 228 23.68 10.44 5.71
N LYS A 229 24.08 10.95 6.88
CA LYS A 229 25.38 10.59 7.45
C LYS A 229 25.40 9.10 7.77
N PRO A 230 26.46 8.36 7.39
CA PRO A 230 26.58 6.95 7.73
C PRO A 230 26.46 6.75 9.25
N ARG A 231 25.71 5.72 9.69
CA ARG A 231 25.49 5.35 11.09
C ARG A 231 24.77 6.42 11.97
N HIS A 232 24.07 7.38 11.36
CA HIS A 232 23.20 8.33 12.09
C HIS A 232 21.71 8.03 11.77
N PRO A 233 21.05 7.12 12.51
CA PRO A 233 19.68 6.66 12.20
C PRO A 233 18.62 7.76 12.39
N PHE A 234 18.93 8.85 13.08
CA PHE A 234 17.95 9.88 13.41
C PHE A 234 17.53 10.78 12.24
N THR A 235 18.33 10.83 11.17
CA THR A 235 18.08 11.73 10.03
C THR A 235 17.01 11.21 9.08
N LYS A 236 16.78 9.90 9.01
CA LYS A 236 15.86 9.24 8.06
C LYS A 236 14.56 8.72 8.69
N GLY A 237 14.34 9.02 9.96
CA GLY A 237 13.26 8.44 10.75
C GLY A 237 11.83 8.72 10.25
N ALA A 238 11.60 9.73 9.40
CA ALA A 238 10.26 10.04 8.89
C ALA A 238 9.86 9.07 7.79
N VAL A 239 10.69 8.88 6.77
CA VAL A 239 10.39 7.96 5.65
C VAL A 239 10.43 6.50 6.09
N GLU A 240 11.31 6.12 7.02
CA GLU A 240 11.31 4.76 7.59
C GLU A 240 10.01 4.45 8.35
N ARG A 241 9.48 5.44 9.10
CA ARG A 241 8.16 5.31 9.73
C ARG A 241 7.05 5.21 8.69
N LEU A 242 7.13 5.98 7.60
CA LEU A 242 6.19 5.88 6.49
C LEU A 242 6.20 4.47 5.88
N ILE A 243 7.36 3.92 5.54
CA ILE A 243 7.48 2.57 4.98
C ILE A 243 6.92 1.52 5.95
N ARG A 244 7.20 1.65 7.25
CA ARG A 244 6.62 0.78 8.28
C ARG A 244 5.10 0.93 8.35
N PHE A 245 4.59 2.14 8.24
CA PHE A 245 3.16 2.42 8.24
C PHE A 245 2.49 1.85 6.99
N VAL A 246 3.10 1.98 5.82
CA VAL A 246 2.63 1.34 4.58
C VAL A 246 2.49 -0.17 4.77
N LYS A 247 3.52 -0.83 5.32
CA LYS A 247 3.49 -2.29 5.58
C LYS A 247 2.39 -2.69 6.56
N ASN A 248 2.19 -1.92 7.63
CA ASN A 248 1.29 -2.28 8.73
C ASN A 248 -0.14 -1.73 8.59
N ASN A 249 -0.37 -0.82 7.63
CA ASN A 249 -1.67 -0.23 7.37
C ASN A 249 -2.14 -0.47 5.94
N PHE A 250 -1.46 0.13 4.95
CA PHE A 250 -1.87 0.05 3.56
C PHE A 250 -1.87 -1.40 3.04
N LEU A 251 -0.79 -2.14 3.27
CA LEU A 251 -0.63 -3.52 2.78
C LEU A 251 -1.25 -4.57 3.71
N ALA A 252 -1.49 -4.23 4.96
CA ALA A 252 -2.00 -5.18 5.93
C ALA A 252 -3.35 -5.78 5.50
N GLY A 253 -3.39 -7.08 5.30
CA GLY A 253 -4.57 -7.82 4.86
C GLY A 253 -5.05 -7.50 3.43
N ARG A 254 -4.26 -6.79 2.63
CA ARG A 254 -4.59 -6.51 1.23
C ARG A 254 -4.19 -7.68 0.35
N ILE A 255 -5.09 -8.10 -0.53
CA ILE A 255 -4.80 -9.09 -1.56
C ILE A 255 -4.06 -8.37 -2.68
N TYR A 256 -2.90 -8.89 -3.06
CA TYR A 256 -2.14 -8.41 -4.19
C TYR A 256 -2.69 -9.02 -5.47
N ASN A 257 -2.99 -8.14 -6.37
CA ASN A 257 -3.42 -8.55 -7.69
C ASN A 257 -2.31 -8.29 -8.72
N ASN A 258 -1.94 -7.04 -8.92
CA ASN A 258 -0.81 -6.59 -9.76
C ASN A 258 -0.35 -5.20 -9.31
N ILE A 259 0.77 -4.74 -9.84
CA ILE A 259 1.36 -3.44 -9.51
C ILE A 259 0.41 -2.28 -9.90
N THR A 260 -0.30 -2.37 -11.00
CA THR A 260 -1.23 -1.29 -11.43
C THR A 260 -2.38 -1.11 -10.46
N ASN A 261 -3.05 -2.20 -10.09
CA ASN A 261 -4.12 -2.14 -9.09
C ASN A 261 -3.57 -1.64 -7.75
N LEU A 262 -2.37 -2.10 -7.36
CA LEU A 262 -1.73 -1.67 -6.13
C LEU A 262 -1.43 -0.16 -6.14
N ASN A 263 -0.95 0.39 -7.26
CA ASN A 263 -0.67 1.81 -7.43
C ASN A 263 -1.95 2.66 -7.48
N TYR A 264 -3.01 2.16 -8.11
CA TYR A 264 -4.32 2.81 -8.06
C TYR A 264 -4.81 2.96 -6.62
N GLU A 265 -4.75 1.89 -5.84
CA GLU A 265 -5.13 1.92 -4.43
C GLU A 265 -4.17 2.76 -3.57
N ALA A 266 -2.88 2.78 -3.89
CA ALA A 266 -1.88 3.60 -3.21
C ALA A 266 -2.14 5.10 -3.39
N ARG A 267 -2.50 5.53 -4.60
CA ARG A 267 -2.89 6.93 -4.87
C ARG A 267 -4.12 7.33 -4.05
N ARG A 268 -5.14 6.49 -4.01
CA ARG A 268 -6.34 6.72 -3.19
C ARG A 268 -6.00 6.79 -1.70
N TRP A 269 -5.13 5.90 -1.24
CA TRP A 269 -4.68 5.89 0.15
C TRP A 269 -3.86 7.15 0.49
N CYS A 270 -2.93 7.57 -0.36
CA CYS A 270 -2.18 8.83 -0.19
C CYS A 270 -3.12 10.03 -0.12
N SER A 271 -4.05 10.14 -1.07
CA SER A 271 -5.03 11.24 -1.11
C SER A 271 -5.85 11.30 0.18
N ARG A 272 -6.38 10.16 0.64
CA ARG A 272 -7.12 10.07 1.90
C ARG A 272 -6.23 10.43 3.09
N HIS A 273 -5.05 9.81 3.20
CA HIS A 273 -4.12 10.06 4.31
C HIS A 273 -3.72 11.54 4.38
N ASN A 274 -3.40 12.16 3.25
CA ASN A 274 -3.03 13.56 3.19
C ASN A 274 -4.20 14.51 3.53
N SER A 275 -5.45 14.06 3.35
CA SER A 275 -6.67 14.85 3.60
C SER A 275 -7.26 14.66 5.00
N GLU A 276 -6.80 13.69 5.77
CA GLU A 276 -7.27 13.43 7.13
C GLU A 276 -6.51 14.28 8.16
N TYR A 277 -7.17 14.60 9.29
CA TYR A 277 -6.54 15.27 10.42
C TYR A 277 -5.62 14.32 11.21
N HIS A 278 -4.38 14.72 11.39
CA HIS A 278 -3.37 13.95 12.10
C HIS A 278 -3.07 14.56 13.48
N LYS A 279 -3.47 13.87 14.54
CA LYS A 279 -3.21 14.31 15.94
C LYS A 279 -1.73 14.52 16.25
N ALA A 280 -0.84 13.72 15.64
CA ALA A 280 0.59 13.79 15.92
C ALA A 280 1.25 15.08 15.40
N THR A 281 0.69 15.68 14.35
CA THR A 281 1.18 16.92 13.72
C THR A 281 0.21 18.08 13.91
N ASP A 282 -0.97 17.81 14.52
CA ASP A 282 -2.03 18.76 14.76
C ASP A 282 -2.46 19.52 13.50
N CYS A 283 -2.59 18.79 12.40
CA CYS A 283 -2.96 19.40 11.13
C CYS A 283 -3.54 18.39 10.14
N ILE A 284 -4.10 18.89 9.05
CA ILE A 284 -4.42 18.16 7.82
C ILE A 284 -3.24 18.39 6.86
N PRO A 285 -2.44 17.37 6.53
CA PRO A 285 -1.19 17.53 5.79
C PRO A 285 -1.36 18.31 4.48
N ILE A 286 -2.37 17.98 3.67
CA ILE A 286 -2.55 18.63 2.36
C ILE A 286 -2.88 20.13 2.49
N LYS A 287 -3.62 20.54 3.50
CA LYS A 287 -3.93 21.97 3.72
C LYS A 287 -2.66 22.75 4.03
N VAL A 288 -1.86 22.26 4.98
CA VAL A 288 -0.59 22.91 5.32
C VAL A 288 0.39 22.87 4.15
N HIS A 289 0.37 21.78 3.39
CA HIS A 289 1.22 21.63 2.20
C HIS A 289 0.86 22.67 1.14
N THR A 290 -0.43 22.79 0.81
CA THR A 290 -0.91 23.80 -0.15
C THR A 290 -0.66 25.23 0.32
N GLU A 291 -0.95 25.54 1.59
CA GLU A 291 -0.87 26.90 2.12
C GLU A 291 0.58 27.37 2.35
N LYS A 292 1.48 26.48 2.74
CA LYS A 292 2.82 26.84 3.22
C LYS A 292 3.95 26.22 2.40
N CYS A 293 3.84 24.94 2.02
CA CYS A 293 4.95 24.26 1.34
C CYS A 293 5.08 24.70 -0.11
N PHE A 294 3.98 24.91 -0.84
CA PHE A 294 4.02 25.35 -2.22
C PHE A 294 4.53 26.79 -2.44
N SER A 295 4.69 27.56 -1.36
CA SER A 295 5.40 28.86 -1.47
C SER A 295 6.91 28.69 -1.66
N VAL A 296 7.47 27.53 -1.29
CA VAL A 296 8.89 27.17 -1.39
C VAL A 296 9.10 26.05 -2.42
N ALA A 297 8.31 24.98 -2.30
CA ALA A 297 8.32 23.87 -3.25
C ALA A 297 7.71 24.32 -4.58
N ARG A 298 8.51 24.28 -5.65
CA ARG A 298 8.09 24.71 -6.98
C ARG A 298 7.21 23.64 -7.65
N PRO A 299 6.20 24.01 -8.45
CA PRO A 299 5.51 23.04 -9.28
C PRO A 299 6.47 22.42 -10.30
N LEU A 300 6.26 21.13 -10.60
CA LEU A 300 7.02 20.44 -11.64
C LEU A 300 6.33 20.67 -13.00
N GLU A 301 7.07 21.23 -13.95
CA GLU A 301 6.66 21.28 -15.36
C GLU A 301 7.31 20.11 -16.11
N ILE A 302 6.49 19.29 -16.78
CA ILE A 302 6.98 18.14 -17.57
C ILE A 302 7.54 18.66 -18.89
N THR A 303 8.84 18.93 -18.93
CA THR A 303 9.58 19.29 -20.13
C THR A 303 9.84 18.09 -21.03
N GLN A 304 10.27 18.33 -22.29
CA GLN A 304 10.68 17.26 -23.18
C GLN A 304 11.81 16.40 -22.58
N ASP A 305 12.77 17.02 -21.91
CA ASP A 305 13.86 16.28 -21.25
C ASP A 305 13.35 15.37 -20.14
N LEU A 306 12.37 15.80 -19.36
CA LEU A 306 11.78 14.97 -18.30
C LEU A 306 10.96 13.81 -18.85
N ARG A 307 10.36 13.94 -20.04
CA ARG A 307 9.67 12.83 -20.71
C ARG A 307 10.61 11.66 -21.02
N PHE A 308 11.90 11.91 -21.29
CA PHE A 308 12.87 10.83 -21.47
C PHE A 308 13.09 10.00 -20.22
N TYR A 309 12.98 10.59 -19.03
CA TYR A 309 13.05 9.84 -17.77
C TYR A 309 11.76 9.06 -17.48
N LEU A 310 10.59 9.57 -17.90
CA LEU A 310 9.31 8.86 -17.77
C LEU A 310 9.17 7.72 -18.77
N CYS A 311 9.91 7.77 -19.88
CA CYS A 311 9.85 6.82 -20.98
C CYS A 311 11.18 6.06 -21.12
N PRO A 312 11.46 5.07 -20.26
CA PRO A 312 12.71 4.32 -20.33
C PRO A 312 12.86 3.58 -21.66
N GLU A 313 14.10 3.47 -22.10
CA GLU A 313 14.48 2.81 -23.35
C GLU A 313 14.36 1.29 -23.26
N ARG A 314 13.89 0.64 -24.32
CA ARG A 314 13.77 -0.81 -24.43
C ARG A 314 14.25 -1.27 -25.80
N SER A 315 14.94 -2.43 -25.78
CA SER A 315 15.31 -3.11 -27.04
C SER A 315 14.12 -3.85 -27.61
N ILE A 316 13.98 -3.79 -28.94
CA ILE A 316 13.01 -4.57 -29.70
C ILE A 316 13.67 -5.88 -30.10
N SER A 317 13.01 -7.01 -29.79
CA SER A 317 13.46 -8.33 -30.19
C SER A 317 13.34 -8.53 -31.74
N PHE A 318 13.96 -9.58 -32.24
CA PHE A 318 13.94 -9.88 -33.68
C PHE A 318 12.53 -10.15 -34.24
N ASP A 319 11.62 -10.61 -33.36
CA ASP A 319 10.22 -10.91 -33.65
C ASP A 319 9.28 -9.73 -33.36
N GLY A 320 9.84 -8.50 -33.19
CA GLY A 320 9.08 -7.28 -33.07
C GLY A 320 8.45 -7.03 -31.72
N PHE A 321 9.00 -7.56 -30.63
CA PHE A 321 8.46 -7.31 -29.28
C PHE A 321 9.41 -6.51 -28.39
N VAL A 322 8.82 -5.75 -27.49
CA VAL A 322 9.50 -5.19 -26.31
C VAL A 322 9.07 -5.96 -25.05
N ASN A 323 10.01 -6.15 -24.14
CA ASN A 323 9.73 -6.76 -22.86
C ASN A 323 9.46 -5.66 -21.81
N TYR A 324 8.29 -5.73 -21.16
CA TYR A 324 7.90 -4.84 -20.09
C TYR A 324 7.21 -5.63 -18.97
N GLU A 325 7.71 -5.53 -17.74
CA GLU A 325 7.19 -6.23 -16.56
C GLU A 325 6.98 -7.75 -16.75
N GLY A 326 7.87 -8.39 -17.52
CA GLY A 326 7.82 -9.84 -17.76
C GLY A 326 6.81 -10.30 -18.80
N ARG A 327 6.22 -9.37 -19.55
CA ARG A 327 5.35 -9.63 -20.69
C ARG A 327 5.88 -8.98 -21.96
N ARG A 328 5.58 -9.57 -23.11
CA ARG A 328 6.01 -9.07 -24.43
C ARG A 328 4.88 -8.29 -25.11
N PHE A 329 5.24 -7.13 -25.69
CA PHE A 329 4.32 -6.21 -26.37
C PHE A 329 4.83 -5.90 -27.75
N GLY A 330 3.98 -6.06 -28.76
CA GLY A 330 4.33 -5.91 -30.17
C GLY A 330 4.62 -4.47 -30.57
N VAL A 331 5.51 -4.30 -31.53
CA VAL A 331 5.87 -3.02 -32.15
C VAL A 331 5.64 -3.15 -33.67
N PRO A 332 5.04 -2.17 -34.35
CA PRO A 332 4.79 -2.24 -35.79
C PRO A 332 6.07 -2.44 -36.58
N PHE A 333 6.04 -3.32 -37.57
CA PHE A 333 7.18 -3.60 -38.46
C PHE A 333 7.72 -2.36 -39.19
N SER A 334 6.83 -1.41 -39.49
CA SER A 334 7.22 -0.14 -40.14
C SER A 334 8.22 0.69 -39.32
N TYR A 335 8.38 0.39 -38.02
CA TYR A 335 9.41 1.00 -37.19
C TYR A 335 10.71 0.21 -37.27
N GLY A 336 11.56 0.54 -38.24
CA GLY A 336 12.78 -0.19 -38.53
C GLY A 336 13.95 -0.04 -37.55
N GLN A 337 13.75 0.60 -36.38
CA GLN A 337 14.79 0.76 -35.35
C GLN A 337 14.75 -0.40 -34.34
N ARG A 338 15.89 -0.68 -33.71
CA ARG A 338 16.01 -1.75 -32.71
C ARG A 338 15.68 -1.31 -31.26
N VAL A 339 15.39 -0.05 -31.09
CA VAL A 339 15.20 0.55 -29.76
C VAL A 339 14.00 1.48 -29.81
N CYS A 340 13.14 1.37 -28.83
CA CYS A 340 11.98 2.23 -28.61
C CYS A 340 11.93 2.70 -27.15
N ARG A 341 10.96 3.51 -26.82
CA ARG A 341 10.68 3.95 -25.44
C ARG A 341 9.30 3.51 -25.02
N VAL A 342 9.14 3.23 -23.74
CA VAL A 342 7.88 2.74 -23.18
C VAL A 342 7.46 3.62 -22.02
N MET A 343 6.17 3.90 -21.94
CA MET A 343 5.56 4.61 -20.81
C MET A 343 4.30 3.88 -20.40
N ARG A 344 4.11 3.68 -19.12
CA ARG A 344 2.90 3.10 -18.60
C ARG A 344 2.05 4.16 -17.89
N GLU A 345 0.81 4.26 -18.31
CA GLU A 345 -0.22 5.02 -17.61
C GLU A 345 -1.37 4.06 -17.26
N ASP A 346 -1.59 3.87 -15.97
CA ASP A 346 -2.58 2.94 -15.43
C ASP A 346 -2.55 1.55 -16.08
N PHE A 347 -3.54 1.22 -16.90
CA PHE A 347 -3.66 -0.07 -17.59
C PHE A 347 -3.19 -0.04 -19.05
N THR A 348 -2.59 1.05 -19.49
CA THR A 348 -2.12 1.21 -20.86
C THR A 348 -0.61 1.35 -20.91
N LEU A 349 0.05 0.54 -21.75
CA LEU A 349 1.44 0.69 -22.12
C LEU A 349 1.51 1.38 -23.47
N TYR A 350 2.12 2.54 -23.47
CA TYR A 350 2.44 3.30 -24.69
C TYR A 350 3.86 2.97 -25.15
N ILE A 351 4.02 2.72 -26.43
CA ILE A 351 5.31 2.51 -27.06
C ILE A 351 5.58 3.67 -28.01
N TYR A 352 6.69 4.36 -27.79
CA TYR A 352 7.11 5.52 -28.58
C TYR A 352 8.38 5.25 -29.37
N SER A 353 8.60 6.02 -30.45
CA SER A 353 9.90 6.10 -31.11
C SER A 353 10.98 6.52 -30.11
N LYS A 354 12.26 6.20 -30.46
CA LYS A 354 13.41 6.50 -29.59
C LYS A 354 13.49 7.97 -29.18
N ASP A 355 13.10 8.88 -30.05
CA ASP A 355 13.11 10.32 -29.86
C ASP A 355 11.82 10.88 -29.25
N LEU A 356 10.84 10.03 -28.92
CA LEU A 356 9.50 10.37 -28.43
C LEU A 356 8.66 11.19 -29.42
N SER A 357 9.04 11.29 -30.69
CA SER A 357 8.32 12.09 -31.69
C SER A 357 7.05 11.42 -32.19
N LYS A 358 6.99 10.07 -32.13
CA LYS A 358 5.89 9.28 -32.66
C LYS A 358 5.47 8.23 -31.66
N GLU A 359 4.17 8.11 -31.43
CA GLU A 359 3.56 6.96 -30.78
C GLU A 359 3.46 5.82 -31.80
N LEU A 360 3.99 4.65 -31.46
CA LEU A 360 4.08 3.47 -32.32
C LEU A 360 2.93 2.50 -32.07
N ALA A 361 2.61 2.24 -30.78
CA ALA A 361 1.57 1.31 -30.38
C ALA A 361 1.06 1.62 -28.98
N GLN A 362 -0.17 1.20 -28.72
CA GLN A 362 -0.77 1.15 -27.39
C GLN A 362 -1.20 -0.29 -27.08
N HIS A 363 -0.96 -0.73 -25.87
CA HIS A 363 -1.36 -2.05 -25.40
C HIS A 363 -2.06 -1.98 -24.05
N ASN A 364 -3.11 -2.77 -23.90
CA ASN A 364 -3.72 -2.97 -22.59
C ASN A 364 -2.84 -3.91 -21.75
N VAL A 365 -2.41 -3.44 -20.59
CA VAL A 365 -1.68 -4.24 -19.61
C VAL A 365 -2.68 -4.99 -18.77
N THR A 366 -3.00 -6.21 -19.17
CA THR A 366 -3.91 -7.11 -18.46
C THR A 366 -3.14 -8.07 -17.56
N TRP A 367 -3.86 -8.92 -16.84
CA TRP A 367 -3.32 -10.03 -16.02
C TRP A 367 -2.66 -11.14 -16.84
N SER A 368 -2.99 -11.22 -18.14
CA SER A 368 -2.46 -12.24 -19.04
C SER A 368 -0.94 -12.09 -19.18
N ARG A 369 -0.23 -13.19 -19.10
CA ARG A 369 1.20 -13.27 -19.45
C ARG A 369 1.41 -13.57 -20.94
N LEU A 370 0.34 -13.75 -21.70
CA LEU A 370 0.43 -13.96 -23.15
C LEU A 370 0.94 -12.71 -23.84
N ASP A 371 1.64 -12.91 -24.95
CA ASP A 371 2.11 -11.83 -25.81
C ASP A 371 0.96 -10.93 -26.25
N SER A 372 1.20 -9.64 -26.30
CA SER A 372 0.26 -8.66 -26.81
C SER A 372 0.72 -8.18 -28.17
N TYR A 373 -0.03 -8.48 -29.20
CA TYR A 373 0.28 -8.10 -30.57
C TYR A 373 -0.29 -6.72 -30.89
N CYS A 374 0.34 -6.03 -31.86
CA CYS A 374 -0.19 -4.82 -32.44
C CYS A 374 -0.45 -5.00 -33.93
N ASP A 375 -1.22 -4.06 -34.52
CA ASP A 375 -1.45 -4.04 -35.95
C ASP A 375 -0.15 -3.83 -36.72
N ASN A 376 0.00 -4.52 -37.85
CA ASN A 376 1.18 -4.45 -38.72
C ASN A 376 2.51 -4.75 -38.02
N GLN A 377 2.51 -5.65 -37.06
CA GLN A 377 3.72 -6.07 -36.35
C GLN A 377 4.71 -6.83 -37.27
N PHE A 378 4.18 -7.60 -38.20
CA PHE A 378 4.98 -8.44 -39.11
C PHE A 378 5.06 -7.83 -40.51
N SER A 379 6.11 -8.21 -41.23
CA SER A 379 6.29 -7.79 -42.64
C SER A 379 5.11 -8.24 -43.50
N PRO A 380 4.52 -7.36 -44.33
CA PRO A 380 3.45 -7.75 -45.24
C PRO A 380 3.95 -8.69 -46.37
N ASN A 381 5.27 -8.87 -46.53
CA ASN A 381 5.89 -9.63 -47.61
C ASN A 381 6.44 -11.01 -47.20
N GLU A 382 6.21 -11.47 -45.99
CA GLU A 382 6.42 -12.89 -45.72
C GLU A 382 5.27 -13.66 -46.38
N PRO A 383 5.57 -14.57 -47.34
CA PRO A 383 4.53 -15.42 -47.88
C PRO A 383 3.93 -16.20 -46.69
N GLU A 384 2.61 -16.31 -46.64
CA GLU A 384 1.88 -17.23 -45.77
C GLU A 384 2.21 -18.68 -46.15
N GLU A 385 3.46 -19.09 -46.09
CA GLU A 385 3.84 -20.47 -45.95
C GLU A 385 3.86 -20.85 -44.46
N TYR A 386 2.75 -20.65 -43.79
CA TYR A 386 2.40 -21.66 -42.80
C TYR A 386 2.18 -22.94 -43.62
N PRO A 387 2.94 -24.03 -43.38
CA PRO A 387 2.50 -25.30 -43.87
C PRO A 387 1.06 -25.41 -43.39
N THR A 388 0.12 -25.38 -44.30
CA THR A 388 -1.26 -25.76 -44.08
C THR A 388 -1.16 -27.16 -43.50
N ALA A 389 -1.00 -27.24 -42.17
CA ALA A 389 -1.30 -28.46 -41.45
C ALA A 389 -2.74 -28.71 -41.82
N THR A 390 -2.92 -29.55 -42.82
CA THR A 390 -4.22 -30.15 -43.12
C THR A 390 -4.70 -30.64 -41.78
N ILE A 391 -5.61 -29.87 -41.15
CA ILE A 391 -6.24 -30.30 -39.95
C ILE A 391 -7.03 -31.52 -40.36
N SER A 392 -6.35 -32.64 -40.32
CA SER A 392 -7.01 -33.93 -40.26
C SER A 392 -7.94 -33.82 -39.07
N THR A 393 -9.25 -33.82 -39.29
CA THR A 393 -10.30 -33.73 -38.30
C THR A 393 -10.34 -34.93 -37.35
N SER A 394 -9.29 -35.70 -37.24
CA SER A 394 -9.08 -36.65 -36.15
C SER A 394 -8.34 -35.90 -35.04
N ILE A 395 -9.08 -35.37 -34.06
CA ILE A 395 -8.55 -35.00 -32.78
C ILE A 395 -7.95 -36.25 -32.13
N ARG A 396 -6.67 -36.50 -32.39
CA ARG A 396 -5.93 -37.56 -31.72
C ARG A 396 -5.69 -37.05 -30.29
N ARG A 397 -6.40 -37.58 -29.31
CA ARG A 397 -6.07 -37.36 -27.92
C ARG A 397 -4.67 -37.89 -27.69
N ILE A 398 -3.73 -37.01 -27.47
CA ILE A 398 -2.35 -37.33 -27.07
C ILE A 398 -2.47 -37.88 -25.65
N SER A 399 -1.92 -39.05 -25.36
CA SER A 399 -1.87 -39.60 -24.01
C SER A 399 -0.97 -38.72 -23.13
N SER A 400 -1.23 -38.67 -21.82
CA SER A 400 -0.41 -37.92 -20.87
C SER A 400 1.08 -38.25 -21.00
N THR A 401 1.42 -39.51 -21.21
CA THR A 401 2.79 -39.98 -21.43
C THR A 401 3.43 -39.46 -22.72
N GLU A 402 2.68 -39.28 -23.81
CA GLU A 402 3.18 -38.74 -25.07
C GLU A 402 3.36 -37.23 -24.99
N TYR A 403 2.52 -36.57 -24.18
CA TYR A 403 2.65 -35.13 -23.91
C TYR A 403 3.90 -34.84 -23.03
N ASP A 404 4.11 -35.63 -21.98
CA ASP A 404 5.28 -35.52 -21.10
C ASP A 404 6.60 -35.74 -21.84
N HIS A 405 6.61 -36.62 -22.85
CA HIS A 405 7.79 -36.86 -23.68
C HIS A 405 8.11 -35.70 -24.61
N ARG A 406 7.13 -34.92 -25.06
CA ARG A 406 7.30 -33.77 -25.98
C ARG A 406 7.49 -32.44 -25.30
N PHE A 407 6.83 -32.22 -24.14
CA PHE A 407 6.69 -30.91 -23.57
C PHE A 407 7.17 -30.82 -22.09
N GLY A 408 7.72 -31.91 -21.52
CA GLY A 408 8.12 -32.00 -20.12
C GLY A 408 6.96 -32.31 -19.17
N HIS A 409 7.28 -32.68 -17.93
CA HIS A 409 6.29 -33.09 -16.94
C HIS A 409 5.30 -31.97 -16.59
N PHE A 410 4.13 -31.98 -17.23
CA PHE A 410 2.96 -31.24 -16.81
C PHE A 410 1.90 -32.18 -16.26
N ASN A 411 1.55 -32.06 -14.99
CA ASN A 411 0.48 -32.86 -14.37
C ASN A 411 -0.87 -32.25 -14.71
N PHE A 412 -1.53 -32.76 -15.75
CA PHE A 412 -2.90 -32.36 -16.13
C PHE A 412 -4.00 -33.03 -15.29
N ASP A 413 -3.68 -34.03 -14.48
CA ASP A 413 -4.67 -34.82 -13.74
C ASP A 413 -5.23 -34.15 -12.48
N LYS A 414 -4.84 -32.89 -12.21
CA LYS A 414 -5.32 -32.16 -11.00
C LYS A 414 -6.43 -31.13 -11.26
N GLU A 415 -6.83 -30.88 -12.50
CA GLU A 415 -7.80 -29.82 -12.80
C GLU A 415 -9.17 -30.31 -13.34
N VAL A 416 -9.46 -31.61 -13.30
CA VAL A 416 -10.73 -32.13 -13.85
C VAL A 416 -11.66 -32.74 -12.79
N ASN A 417 -11.35 -32.59 -11.50
CA ASN A 417 -12.28 -32.96 -10.43
C ASN A 417 -12.32 -31.85 -9.37
N ASP A 418 -13.08 -30.79 -9.66
CA ASP A 418 -13.88 -30.02 -8.67
C ASP A 418 -14.93 -29.21 -9.43
#